data_cfe15fef714c9c5916f822e41fe982a7
#
_entry.id   cfe15fef714c9c5916f822e41fe982a7
#
_cell.length_a   1.000
_cell.length_b   1.000
_cell.length_c   1.000
_cell.angle_alpha   90.00
_cell.angle_beta   90.00
_cell.angle_gamma   90.00
#
_symmetry.space_group_name_H-M   'P 1'
#
loop_
_entity.id
_entity.type
_entity.pdbx_description
1 polymer ?
#
loop_
_entity_poly.entity_id
_entity_poly.type
_entity_poly.pdbx_seq_one_letter_code
_entity_poly.pdbx_strand_id
1 'polypeptide(L)'
;MAVTLGIANKNLLGPSNWTTGGDSIAAANGYPAFNRNGDANEQNRYTGTDPWGNSAIVWQCASTGGNDASGGWDTSSFAIDNTQMYRFSVWMRRTSSTTGGTFYLGTQSSTGAVYNRSGGNAESNPYWTCANIGNYPQNQWFLFVGHVYPVGSTGGSHPDSGIYYPGNINKWTPFTGTFGCNIAGDASWQAGTTSTYHRCYHYYCTDTTSRIEFYDPRVDLCNGTQPSITRLLTQPLTNSNHGVVFADGSANAPKLTDTGQLISITSYTGSGNYTVPSNARMVYVQLIGGGGGSAGYNESGGAGGYAEGMYYVTPSSTIYVTVGGGGGGVGYYGTGGQGGTTSFGSYISATGGHGANAQVSHAGGVGGVGSGGQVNTYGGAGTGHANHGSHAQTAHGGAGFFGGCAGQQRGGGAHNFSGTLGSGATGGITQISNVGSGAPGGLCIIYAYT
;
A
#
# COMPACT_ATOMS: atom_id res chain seq x y z
N MET A 1 -4.37 21.97 16.67
CA MET A 1 -3.81 20.60 16.68
C MET A 1 -2.76 20.56 15.58
N ALA A 2 -1.48 20.54 15.91
CA ALA A 2 -0.41 20.49 14.92
C ALA A 2 -0.34 19.05 14.38
N VAL A 3 -0.65 18.86 13.12
CA VAL A 3 -0.41 17.59 12.41
C VAL A 3 1.10 17.53 12.17
N THR A 4 1.82 16.76 12.96
CA THR A 4 3.18 16.39 12.64
C THR A 4 3.11 15.34 11.54
N LEU A 5 3.26 15.77 10.29
CA LEU A 5 3.48 14.85 9.17
C LEU A 5 4.82 14.16 9.41
N GLY A 6 4.78 12.85 9.68
CA GLY A 6 6.00 12.06 9.86
C GLY A 6 6.85 12.14 8.58
N ILE A 7 8.07 12.66 8.74
CA ILE A 7 9.06 12.59 7.65
C ILE A 7 9.38 11.13 7.43
N ALA A 8 9.16 10.62 6.22
CA ALA A 8 9.54 9.25 5.88
C ALA A 8 11.04 9.06 6.13
N ASN A 9 11.43 7.91 6.70
CA ASN A 9 12.80 7.62 7.05
C ASN A 9 13.72 7.73 5.85
N LYS A 10 14.72 8.57 6.00
CA LYS A 10 15.82 8.69 5.05
C LYS A 10 16.68 7.43 5.13
N ASN A 11 16.98 6.81 3.98
CA ASN A 11 18.05 5.82 3.91
C ASN A 11 19.37 6.48 4.36
N LEU A 12 20.00 5.98 5.42
CA LEU A 12 21.20 6.56 5.99
C LEU A 12 22.43 6.42 5.09
N LEU A 13 22.38 5.60 4.03
CA LEU A 13 23.50 5.36 3.12
C LEU A 13 23.49 6.22 1.86
N GLY A 14 22.32 6.63 1.39
CA GLY A 14 22.16 7.50 0.21
C GLY A 14 22.79 6.99 -1.08
N PRO A 15 22.45 5.78 -1.60
CA PRO A 15 23.07 5.20 -2.81
C PRO A 15 22.81 6.00 -4.09
N SER A 16 21.90 6.97 -4.07
CA SER A 16 21.72 7.91 -5.19
C SER A 16 22.99 8.69 -5.57
N ASN A 17 23.99 8.69 -4.69
CA ASN A 17 25.32 9.27 -4.97
C ASN A 17 26.24 8.33 -5.77
N TRP A 18 25.80 7.11 -6.06
CA TRP A 18 26.60 6.19 -6.85
C TRP A 18 26.77 6.69 -8.29
N THR A 19 28.00 6.74 -8.72
CA THR A 19 28.40 7.05 -10.09
C THR A 19 29.12 5.85 -10.70
N THR A 20 29.22 5.78 -12.02
CA THR A 20 30.00 4.75 -12.72
C THR A 20 31.46 4.81 -12.35
N GLY A 21 32.15 3.66 -12.31
CA GLY A 21 33.57 3.55 -11.98
C GLY A 21 33.89 2.41 -11.05
N GLY A 22 35.21 2.19 -10.78
CA GLY A 22 35.72 1.10 -9.94
C GLY A 22 36.28 1.52 -8.58
N ASP A 23 36.42 2.83 -8.30
CA ASP A 23 37.00 3.32 -7.05
C ASP A 23 35.97 3.48 -5.93
N SER A 24 36.49 3.74 -4.72
CA SER A 24 35.64 4.16 -3.59
C SER A 24 34.85 5.43 -3.91
N ILE A 25 33.71 5.59 -3.27
CA ILE A 25 32.89 6.80 -3.36
C ILE A 25 33.10 7.62 -2.09
N ALA A 26 33.53 8.86 -2.24
CA ALA A 26 33.69 9.77 -1.09
C ALA A 26 32.35 10.09 -0.42
N ALA A 27 32.41 10.41 0.88
CA ALA A 27 31.26 10.91 1.62
C ALA A 27 30.75 12.21 0.97
N ALA A 28 29.45 12.32 0.78
CA ALA A 28 28.83 13.47 0.14
C ALA A 28 27.39 13.68 0.66
N ASN A 29 26.93 14.94 0.67
CA ASN A 29 25.55 15.29 0.99
C ASN A 29 25.04 14.73 2.34
N GLY A 30 25.94 14.56 3.32
CA GLY A 30 25.61 14.01 4.64
C GLY A 30 25.45 12.48 4.66
N TYR A 31 25.89 11.77 3.62
CA TYR A 31 25.93 10.31 3.54
C TYR A 31 27.36 9.79 3.70
N PRO A 32 27.54 8.55 4.21
CA PRO A 32 28.85 7.95 4.38
C PRO A 32 29.52 7.68 3.04
N ALA A 33 30.86 7.57 3.05
CA ALA A 33 31.61 7.03 1.94
C ALA A 33 31.30 5.54 1.72
N PHE A 34 31.51 5.05 0.50
CA PHE A 34 31.56 3.62 0.19
C PHE A 34 33.00 3.27 -0.16
N ASN A 35 33.73 2.73 0.81
CA ASN A 35 35.09 2.31 0.62
C ASN A 35 35.08 0.94 -0.04
N ARG A 36 35.70 0.80 -1.20
CA ARG A 36 35.80 -0.49 -1.88
C ARG A 36 36.49 -1.52 -1.00
N ASN A 37 36.04 -2.76 -1.04
CA ASN A 37 36.67 -3.92 -0.47
C ASN A 37 37.36 -4.71 -1.60
N GLY A 38 38.66 -4.99 -1.47
CA GLY A 38 39.46 -5.56 -2.53
C GLY A 38 40.02 -4.50 -3.51
N ASP A 39 40.53 -4.92 -4.66
CA ASP A 39 41.19 -4.09 -5.64
C ASP A 39 40.21 -3.30 -6.54
N ALA A 40 40.68 -2.23 -7.18
CA ALA A 40 39.84 -1.40 -8.05
C ALA A 40 39.30 -2.16 -9.26
N ASN A 41 40.05 -3.13 -9.78
CA ASN A 41 39.67 -3.99 -10.89
C ASN A 41 38.65 -5.08 -10.50
N GLU A 42 38.39 -5.25 -9.22
CA GLU A 42 37.32 -6.09 -8.69
C GLU A 42 35.99 -5.35 -8.52
N GLN A 43 35.97 -4.07 -8.81
CA GLN A 43 34.83 -3.19 -8.67
C GLN A 43 34.41 -2.62 -10.02
N ASN A 44 33.13 -2.65 -10.31
CA ASN A 44 32.61 -1.97 -11.49
C ASN A 44 31.17 -1.46 -11.22
N ARG A 45 31.06 -0.17 -11.05
CA ARG A 45 29.73 0.47 -11.05
C ARG A 45 29.39 0.90 -12.46
N TYR A 46 28.27 0.43 -12.96
CA TYR A 46 27.81 0.72 -14.32
C TYR A 46 26.31 0.86 -14.39
N THR A 47 25.80 1.39 -15.50
CA THR A 47 24.38 1.43 -15.77
C THR A 47 23.89 0.03 -16.12
N GLY A 48 23.21 -0.59 -15.18
CA GLY A 48 22.61 -1.91 -15.29
C GLY A 48 21.10 -1.86 -15.14
N THR A 49 20.52 -2.99 -14.70
CA THR A 49 19.08 -3.14 -14.52
C THR A 49 18.77 -3.41 -13.06
N ASP A 50 17.90 -2.62 -12.46
CA ASP A 50 17.41 -2.80 -11.09
C ASP A 50 16.48 -4.03 -10.96
N PRO A 51 16.02 -4.38 -9.74
CA PRO A 51 15.12 -5.52 -9.53
C PRO A 51 13.77 -5.45 -10.27
N TRP A 52 13.37 -4.29 -10.75
CA TRP A 52 12.08 -4.06 -11.44
C TRP A 52 12.24 -3.80 -12.94
N GLY A 53 13.46 -3.92 -13.49
CA GLY A 53 13.74 -3.78 -14.91
C GLY A 53 14.07 -2.35 -15.36
N ASN A 54 14.20 -1.39 -14.44
CA ASN A 54 14.57 -0.02 -14.80
C ASN A 54 16.09 0.13 -14.91
N SER A 55 16.52 1.14 -15.66
CA SER A 55 17.93 1.53 -15.74
C SER A 55 18.39 2.16 -14.42
N ALA A 56 19.47 1.62 -13.84
CA ALA A 56 20.03 2.09 -12.57
C ALA A 56 21.53 1.84 -12.49
N ILE A 57 22.24 2.57 -11.62
CA ILE A 57 23.62 2.24 -11.30
C ILE A 57 23.65 1.02 -10.37
N VAL A 58 24.29 -0.05 -10.81
CA VAL A 58 24.55 -1.26 -10.03
C VAL A 58 26.03 -1.37 -9.71
N TRP A 59 26.34 -1.99 -8.57
CA TRP A 59 27.72 -2.27 -8.16
C TRP A 59 28.05 -3.73 -8.44
N GLN A 60 28.85 -3.99 -9.44
CA GLN A 60 29.31 -5.33 -9.77
C GLN A 60 30.65 -5.64 -9.09
N CYS A 61 30.73 -6.81 -8.51
CA CYS A 61 31.97 -7.40 -8.03
C CYS A 61 32.47 -8.45 -9.01
N ALA A 62 33.79 -8.44 -9.27
CA ALA A 62 34.46 -9.31 -10.21
C ALA A 62 35.69 -9.88 -9.55
N SER A 63 35.75 -11.20 -9.34
CA SER A 63 36.94 -11.84 -8.78
C SER A 63 38.14 -11.72 -9.71
N THR A 64 39.30 -11.48 -9.15
CA THR A 64 40.61 -11.54 -9.84
C THR A 64 41.33 -12.88 -9.63
N GLY A 65 40.70 -13.83 -8.92
CA GLY A 65 41.22 -15.19 -8.69
C GLY A 65 41.92 -15.36 -7.34
N GLY A 66 41.98 -14.33 -6.51
CA GLY A 66 42.45 -14.42 -5.13
C GLY A 66 41.43 -15.14 -4.22
N ASN A 67 41.91 -15.83 -3.20
CA ASN A 67 41.04 -16.41 -2.18
C ASN A 67 40.84 -15.43 -1.02
N ASP A 68 40.50 -14.18 -1.32
CA ASP A 68 40.37 -13.04 -0.43
C ASP A 68 39.15 -12.18 -0.80
N ALA A 69 39.23 -10.87 -0.63
CA ALA A 69 38.22 -9.94 -1.06
C ALA A 69 38.08 -9.92 -2.59
N SER A 70 36.89 -10.09 -3.10
CA SER A 70 36.55 -10.09 -4.53
C SER A 70 35.55 -9.00 -4.88
N GLY A 71 35.54 -7.92 -4.12
CA GLY A 71 34.69 -6.74 -4.34
C GLY A 71 33.63 -6.50 -3.27
N GLY A 72 32.94 -5.37 -3.41
CA GLY A 72 31.99 -4.86 -2.47
C GLY A 72 32.48 -3.64 -1.71
N TRP A 73 31.90 -3.36 -0.52
CA TRP A 73 32.25 -2.16 0.24
C TRP A 73 32.10 -2.32 1.74
N ASP A 74 32.87 -1.49 2.46
CA ASP A 74 32.57 -0.96 3.79
C ASP A 74 32.16 0.50 3.65
N THR A 75 31.07 0.93 4.23
CA THR A 75 30.83 2.36 4.32
C THR A 75 31.81 2.99 5.33
N SER A 76 32.06 4.31 5.26
CA SER A 76 32.58 4.99 6.44
C SER A 76 31.53 4.92 7.57
N SER A 77 31.97 5.08 8.81
CA SER A 77 31.05 5.05 9.95
C SER A 77 30.00 6.15 9.86
N PHE A 78 28.78 5.83 10.25
CA PHE A 78 27.69 6.77 10.41
C PHE A 78 27.05 6.62 11.80
N ALA A 79 26.50 7.72 12.32
CA ALA A 79 25.93 7.76 13.65
C ALA A 79 24.64 6.92 13.75
N ILE A 80 24.49 6.24 14.88
CA ILE A 80 23.25 5.56 15.29
C ILE A 80 22.91 5.91 16.74
N ASP A 81 21.65 5.73 17.09
CA ASP A 81 21.17 5.70 18.47
C ASP A 81 20.98 4.24 18.89
N ASN A 82 21.78 3.76 19.82
CA ASN A 82 21.74 2.36 20.26
C ASN A 82 20.48 2.00 21.06
N THR A 83 19.63 2.97 21.38
CA THR A 83 18.30 2.74 21.95
C THR A 83 17.23 2.51 20.90
N GLN A 84 17.57 2.57 19.61
CA GLN A 84 16.67 2.41 18.48
C GLN A 84 17.01 1.15 17.69
N MET A 85 16.00 0.62 16.99
CA MET A 85 16.15 -0.50 16.07
C MET A 85 16.47 0.02 14.66
N TYR A 86 17.38 -0.68 13.97
CA TYR A 86 17.74 -0.39 12.59
C TYR A 86 17.61 -1.62 11.71
N ARG A 87 17.13 -1.41 10.48
CA ARG A 87 17.07 -2.41 9.43
C ARG A 87 18.18 -2.16 8.43
N PHE A 88 18.94 -3.21 8.11
CA PHE A 88 19.97 -3.25 7.08
C PHE A 88 19.47 -4.09 5.92
N SER A 89 19.62 -3.61 4.71
CA SER A 89 19.21 -4.36 3.53
C SER A 89 20.04 -4.03 2.30
N VAL A 90 20.06 -4.95 1.34
CA VAL A 90 20.69 -4.79 0.02
C VAL A 90 20.07 -5.75 -0.97
N TRP A 91 19.91 -5.34 -2.20
CA TRP A 91 19.63 -6.24 -3.31
C TRP A 91 20.91 -6.87 -3.85
N MET A 92 20.90 -8.18 -4.10
CA MET A 92 21.98 -8.94 -4.67
C MET A 92 21.49 -9.82 -5.81
N ARG A 93 22.29 -9.94 -6.86
CA ARG A 93 22.07 -10.85 -7.99
C ARG A 93 23.40 -11.46 -8.43
N ARG A 94 23.39 -12.76 -8.73
CA ARG A 94 24.48 -13.43 -9.42
C ARG A 94 24.23 -13.36 -10.92
N THR A 95 25.18 -12.85 -11.73
CA THR A 95 25.03 -12.72 -13.19
C THR A 95 25.89 -13.72 -13.96
N SER A 96 26.94 -14.27 -13.35
CA SER A 96 27.76 -15.35 -13.94
C SER A 96 27.12 -16.73 -13.72
N SER A 97 27.47 -17.68 -14.58
CA SER A 97 27.14 -19.10 -14.42
C SER A 97 27.90 -19.77 -13.29
N THR A 98 29.04 -19.22 -12.90
CA THR A 98 29.92 -19.76 -11.87
C THR A 98 29.25 -19.67 -10.49
N THR A 99 29.64 -20.61 -9.62
CA THR A 99 29.06 -20.78 -8.28
C THR A 99 30.06 -20.52 -7.16
N GLY A 100 31.30 -20.11 -7.51
CA GLY A 100 32.33 -19.83 -6.54
C GLY A 100 32.16 -18.50 -5.83
N GLY A 101 32.61 -18.46 -4.58
CA GLY A 101 32.58 -17.26 -3.73
C GLY A 101 31.43 -17.21 -2.74
N THR A 102 31.57 -16.34 -1.78
CA THR A 102 30.67 -16.13 -0.68
C THR A 102 30.16 -14.70 -0.67
N PHE A 103 28.86 -14.53 -0.55
CA PHE A 103 28.21 -13.25 -0.34
C PHE A 103 28.11 -12.94 1.16
N TYR A 104 28.42 -11.70 1.54
CA TYR A 104 28.30 -11.20 2.90
C TYR A 104 27.42 -9.96 2.95
N LEU A 105 26.45 -9.94 3.86
CA LEU A 105 25.78 -8.74 4.34
C LEU A 105 25.99 -8.63 5.84
N GLY A 106 26.57 -7.52 6.29
CA GLY A 106 26.87 -7.33 7.70
C GLY A 106 26.93 -5.88 8.13
N THR A 107 27.34 -5.72 9.38
CA THR A 107 27.61 -4.42 9.99
C THR A 107 28.88 -4.53 10.85
N GLN A 108 29.40 -3.40 11.28
CA GLN A 108 30.50 -3.32 12.23
C GLN A 108 30.23 -2.17 13.18
N SER A 109 30.53 -2.34 14.45
CA SER A 109 30.52 -1.25 15.40
C SER A 109 31.91 -0.63 15.51
N SER A 110 32.00 0.70 15.49
CA SER A 110 33.26 1.43 15.73
C SER A 110 33.57 1.61 17.22
N THR A 111 32.57 1.49 18.09
CA THR A 111 32.68 1.86 19.51
C THR A 111 32.18 0.79 20.47
N GLY A 112 31.74 -0.34 19.97
CA GLY A 112 31.24 -1.46 20.75
C GLY A 112 30.83 -2.63 19.87
N ALA A 113 30.72 -3.79 20.46
CA ALA A 113 30.29 -4.98 19.77
C ALA A 113 28.76 -5.01 19.59
N VAL A 114 28.31 -5.81 18.63
CA VAL A 114 26.91 -6.12 18.41
C VAL A 114 26.66 -7.53 18.97
N TYR A 115 25.65 -7.68 19.82
CA TYR A 115 25.29 -8.97 20.39
C TYR A 115 24.31 -9.72 19.52
N ASN A 116 24.51 -11.02 19.38
CA ASN A 116 23.46 -11.89 18.85
C ASN A 116 22.33 -12.01 19.87
N ARG A 117 21.09 -11.75 19.46
CA ARG A 117 19.91 -11.80 20.33
C ARG A 117 19.54 -13.18 20.87
N SER A 118 19.96 -14.24 20.18
CA SER A 118 19.71 -15.63 20.60
C SER A 118 20.65 -16.13 21.69
N GLY A 119 21.40 -15.25 22.33
CA GLY A 119 22.28 -15.59 23.44
C GLY A 119 23.73 -15.89 23.05
N GLY A 120 24.12 -15.48 21.85
CA GLY A 120 25.50 -15.58 21.38
C GLY A 120 26.44 -14.54 22.01
N ASN A 121 27.73 -14.73 21.76
CA ASN A 121 28.77 -13.80 22.21
C ASN A 121 28.66 -12.45 21.46
N ALA A 122 29.22 -11.40 22.07
CA ALA A 122 29.40 -10.13 21.42
C ALA A 122 30.33 -10.26 20.21
N GLU A 123 29.87 -9.73 19.06
CA GLU A 123 30.65 -9.74 17.84
C GLU A 123 30.91 -8.31 17.35
N SER A 124 32.19 -8.00 17.09
CA SER A 124 32.55 -6.71 16.54
C SER A 124 32.26 -6.57 15.03
N ASN A 125 32.03 -7.68 14.37
CA ASN A 125 31.90 -7.79 12.91
C ASN A 125 30.81 -8.81 12.51
N PRO A 126 29.52 -8.60 12.87
CA PRO A 126 28.46 -9.54 12.63
C PRO A 126 28.00 -9.51 11.18
N TYR A 127 27.70 -10.69 10.64
CA TYR A 127 27.06 -10.87 9.35
C TYR A 127 25.71 -11.57 9.53
N TRP A 128 24.65 -11.03 8.88
CA TRP A 128 23.37 -11.73 8.77
C TRP A 128 23.45 -12.89 7.78
N THR A 129 24.28 -12.76 6.74
CA THR A 129 24.53 -13.82 5.80
C THR A 129 26.01 -13.90 5.44
N CYS A 130 26.49 -15.13 5.25
CA CYS A 130 27.76 -15.51 4.63
C CYS A 130 27.46 -16.73 3.76
N ALA A 131 26.75 -16.52 2.65
CA ALA A 131 26.18 -17.56 1.83
C ALA A 131 26.98 -17.78 0.54
N ASN A 132 27.13 -19.06 0.14
CA ASN A 132 27.69 -19.39 -1.17
C ASN A 132 26.75 -18.85 -2.28
N ILE A 133 27.30 -18.07 -3.21
CA ILE A 133 26.54 -17.47 -4.31
C ILE A 133 25.90 -18.52 -5.24
N GLY A 134 26.47 -19.71 -5.31
CA GLY A 134 25.91 -20.81 -6.08
C GLY A 134 24.55 -21.31 -5.62
N ASN A 135 24.16 -20.99 -4.39
CA ASN A 135 22.85 -21.32 -3.86
C ASN A 135 21.71 -20.45 -4.45
N TYR A 136 22.04 -19.38 -5.17
CA TYR A 136 21.06 -18.45 -5.74
C TYR A 136 20.92 -18.65 -7.25
N PRO A 137 19.71 -18.67 -7.81
CA PRO A 137 19.48 -18.68 -9.26
C PRO A 137 20.22 -17.53 -9.97
N GLN A 138 20.79 -17.85 -11.14
CA GLN A 138 21.44 -16.83 -11.98
C GLN A 138 20.42 -15.80 -12.49
N ASN A 139 20.84 -14.54 -12.55
CA ASN A 139 20.07 -13.40 -13.03
C ASN A 139 18.81 -13.07 -12.23
N GLN A 140 18.60 -13.67 -11.05
CA GLN A 140 17.51 -13.37 -10.17
C GLN A 140 17.98 -12.42 -9.06
N TRP A 141 17.28 -11.29 -8.89
CA TRP A 141 17.49 -10.39 -7.77
C TRP A 141 16.88 -10.96 -6.49
N PHE A 142 17.59 -10.75 -5.37
CA PHE A 142 17.13 -11.07 -4.01
C PHE A 142 17.40 -9.88 -3.08
N LEU A 143 16.40 -9.52 -2.28
CA LEU A 143 16.54 -8.56 -1.19
C LEU A 143 16.90 -9.30 0.10
N PHE A 144 18.05 -8.94 0.68
CA PHE A 144 18.49 -9.42 1.98
C PHE A 144 18.16 -8.39 3.04
N VAL A 145 17.56 -8.83 4.13
CA VAL A 145 17.09 -7.96 5.22
C VAL A 145 17.50 -8.53 6.57
N GLY A 146 18.19 -7.74 7.38
CA GLY A 146 18.53 -8.05 8.76
C GLY A 146 18.28 -6.84 9.66
N HIS A 147 18.12 -7.07 10.97
CA HIS A 147 17.86 -6.01 11.94
C HIS A 147 18.91 -6.00 13.06
N VAL A 148 19.17 -4.81 13.58
CA VAL A 148 19.86 -4.63 14.86
C VAL A 148 18.91 -3.95 15.82
N TYR A 149 18.67 -4.61 16.94
CA TYR A 149 17.73 -4.18 17.96
C TYR A 149 18.36 -3.20 18.95
N PRO A 150 17.54 -2.48 19.71
CA PRO A 150 18.02 -1.64 20.82
C PRO A 150 18.89 -2.42 21.80
N VAL A 151 19.79 -1.72 22.48
CA VAL A 151 20.62 -2.26 23.53
C VAL A 151 19.78 -2.98 24.59
N GLY A 152 20.24 -4.15 25.04
CA GLY A 152 19.54 -4.96 26.05
C GLY A 152 18.36 -5.77 25.52
N SER A 153 18.03 -5.68 24.24
CA SER A 153 16.96 -6.50 23.64
C SER A 153 17.37 -7.96 23.56
N THR A 154 16.43 -8.85 23.90
CA THR A 154 16.56 -10.31 23.84
C THR A 154 15.47 -10.91 22.95
N GLY A 155 15.64 -12.18 22.55
CA GLY A 155 14.63 -12.94 21.77
C GLY A 155 15.06 -13.27 20.34
N GLY A 156 14.11 -13.70 19.52
CA GLY A 156 14.35 -14.14 18.14
C GLY A 156 14.54 -12.99 17.14
N SER A 157 14.70 -13.37 15.88
CA SER A 157 14.83 -12.42 14.76
C SER A 157 13.52 -11.68 14.49
N HIS A 158 13.63 -10.52 13.87
CA HIS A 158 12.50 -9.73 13.42
C HIS A 158 11.68 -10.51 12.38
N PRO A 159 10.34 -10.43 12.39
CA PRO A 159 9.51 -11.08 11.39
C PRO A 159 9.90 -10.76 9.95
N ASP A 160 10.39 -9.54 9.69
CA ASP A 160 10.81 -9.09 8.36
C ASP A 160 12.26 -9.46 8.01
N SER A 161 13.06 -10.00 8.94
CA SER A 161 14.41 -10.46 8.61
C SER A 161 14.35 -11.72 7.75
N GLY A 162 15.07 -11.71 6.63
CA GLY A 162 15.04 -12.81 5.68
C GLY A 162 15.48 -12.40 4.28
N ILE A 163 15.17 -13.26 3.32
CA ILE A 163 15.50 -13.08 1.90
C ILE A 163 14.19 -13.07 1.11
N TYR A 164 14.09 -12.16 0.15
CA TYR A 164 12.90 -11.97 -0.68
C TYR A 164 13.29 -11.76 -2.14
N TYR A 165 12.38 -11.97 -3.07
CA TYR A 165 12.55 -11.53 -4.47
C TYR A 165 11.46 -10.54 -4.90
N PRO A 166 11.68 -9.78 -5.98
CA PRO A 166 10.79 -8.69 -6.36
C PRO A 166 9.32 -9.12 -6.44
N GLY A 167 8.44 -8.32 -5.88
CA GLY A 167 7.00 -8.53 -5.93
C GLY A 167 6.45 -9.65 -5.02
N ASN A 168 7.28 -10.34 -4.23
CA ASN A 168 6.83 -11.45 -3.39
C ASN A 168 7.16 -11.19 -1.92
N ILE A 169 6.12 -10.99 -1.10
CA ILE A 169 6.26 -10.79 0.35
C ILE A 169 6.61 -12.05 1.14
N ASN A 170 6.42 -13.22 0.55
CA ASN A 170 6.82 -14.47 1.19
C ASN A 170 8.35 -14.60 1.12
N LYS A 171 8.96 -14.95 2.25
CA LYS A 171 10.39 -15.19 2.31
C LYS A 171 10.80 -16.33 1.39
N TRP A 172 11.90 -16.11 0.70
CA TRP A 172 12.48 -17.14 -0.14
C TRP A 172 13.21 -18.17 0.73
N THR A 173 12.78 -19.42 0.67
CA THR A 173 13.33 -20.54 1.44
C THR A 173 13.52 -21.77 0.55
N PRO A 174 14.38 -21.71 -0.49
CA PRO A 174 14.42 -22.79 -1.49
C PRO A 174 15.16 -24.04 -1.03
N PHE A 175 15.90 -23.99 0.08
CA PHE A 175 16.69 -25.14 0.55
C PHE A 175 16.44 -25.44 2.03
N THR A 176 16.01 -26.65 2.28
CA THR A 176 15.97 -27.29 3.61
C THR A 176 17.36 -27.74 4.10
N GLY A 177 18.44 -27.35 3.42
CA GLY A 177 19.81 -27.76 3.69
C GLY A 177 20.61 -26.76 4.51
N THR A 178 21.59 -27.23 5.19
CA THR A 178 22.34 -26.63 6.32
C THR A 178 23.22 -25.44 5.98
N PHE A 179 23.31 -24.97 4.75
CA PHE A 179 24.21 -23.90 4.36
C PHE A 179 23.57 -22.89 3.41
N GLY A 180 23.25 -21.71 3.94
CA GLY A 180 23.67 -20.54 3.24
C GLY A 180 22.65 -19.70 2.52
N CYS A 181 21.33 -20.00 2.55
CA CYS A 181 20.32 -19.07 2.03
C CYS A 181 19.48 -18.40 3.14
N ASN A 182 19.80 -18.65 4.38
CA ASN A 182 19.10 -18.07 5.51
C ASN A 182 19.84 -16.84 6.04
N ILE A 183 19.11 -15.82 6.39
CA ILE A 183 19.64 -14.75 7.25
C ILE A 183 19.90 -15.37 8.63
N ALA A 184 21.13 -15.22 9.14
CA ALA A 184 21.46 -15.53 10.52
C ALA A 184 20.60 -14.68 11.48
N GLY A 185 20.51 -15.07 12.74
CA GLY A 185 19.74 -14.35 13.74
C GLY A 185 20.11 -12.87 13.83
N ASP A 186 19.13 -12.04 14.14
CA ASP A 186 19.35 -10.60 14.34
C ASP A 186 20.19 -10.34 15.61
N ALA A 187 20.86 -9.20 15.63
CA ALA A 187 21.69 -8.73 16.72
C ALA A 187 21.01 -7.62 17.53
N SER A 188 21.59 -7.23 18.65
CA SER A 188 21.25 -6.03 19.40
C SER A 188 22.49 -5.20 19.66
N TRP A 189 22.33 -3.87 19.72
CA TRP A 189 23.44 -2.97 20.02
C TRP A 189 24.03 -3.24 21.40
N GLN A 190 25.35 -3.11 21.50
CA GLN A 190 26.03 -3.04 22.79
C GLN A 190 25.91 -1.64 23.39
N ALA A 191 25.92 -1.58 24.71
CA ALA A 191 26.01 -0.30 25.42
C ALA A 191 27.27 0.48 24.99
N GLY A 192 27.10 1.78 24.70
CA GLY A 192 28.17 2.64 24.23
C GLY A 192 28.38 2.66 22.72
N THR A 193 27.67 1.84 21.93
CA THR A 193 27.70 1.94 20.45
C THR A 193 27.05 3.23 20.00
N THR A 194 27.77 4.09 19.30
CA THR A 194 27.29 5.38 18.79
C THR A 194 27.39 5.51 17.28
N SER A 195 28.08 4.57 16.64
CA SER A 195 28.22 4.54 15.18
C SER A 195 28.40 3.12 14.65
N THR A 196 28.14 2.95 13.38
CA THR A 196 28.19 1.66 12.71
C THR A 196 28.61 1.82 11.24
N TYR A 197 28.80 0.70 10.54
CA TYR A 197 29.11 0.60 9.12
C TYR A 197 28.09 -0.32 8.46
N HIS A 198 27.85 -0.14 7.17
CA HIS A 198 27.19 -1.13 6.33
C HIS A 198 28.26 -1.87 5.50
N ARG A 199 28.17 -3.19 5.51
CA ARG A 199 29.15 -4.06 4.84
C ARG A 199 28.48 -4.98 3.85
N CYS A 200 29.03 -5.06 2.66
CA CYS A 200 28.53 -5.94 1.64
C CYS A 200 29.68 -6.40 0.75
N TYR A 201 29.94 -7.71 0.72
CA TYR A 201 31.13 -8.26 0.07
C TYR A 201 30.81 -9.45 -0.82
N HIS A 202 31.63 -9.60 -1.86
CA HIS A 202 31.98 -10.88 -2.47
C HIS A 202 33.36 -11.31 -1.98
N TYR A 203 33.50 -12.55 -1.51
CA TYR A 203 34.74 -13.04 -0.88
C TYR A 203 35.01 -14.49 -1.23
N TYR A 204 36.28 -14.94 -1.10
CA TYR A 204 36.73 -16.31 -1.32
C TYR A 204 36.36 -16.88 -2.69
N CYS A 205 36.53 -16.09 -3.72
CA CYS A 205 36.23 -16.50 -5.09
C CYS A 205 37.50 -16.60 -5.94
N THR A 206 37.94 -17.83 -6.23
CA THR A 206 39.07 -18.08 -7.12
C THR A 206 38.71 -18.11 -8.60
N ASP A 207 37.41 -18.03 -8.93
CA ASP A 207 36.92 -18.03 -10.30
C ASP A 207 36.82 -16.60 -10.84
N THR A 208 37.71 -16.26 -11.76
CA THR A 208 37.83 -14.94 -12.39
C THR A 208 36.61 -14.58 -13.26
N THR A 209 35.72 -15.54 -13.56
CA THR A 209 34.51 -15.30 -14.32
C THR A 209 33.29 -15.00 -13.42
N SER A 210 33.44 -15.15 -12.11
CA SER A 210 32.37 -14.85 -11.15
C SER A 210 31.99 -13.38 -11.18
N ARG A 211 30.66 -13.13 -11.23
CA ARG A 211 30.08 -11.78 -11.19
C ARG A 211 28.85 -11.78 -10.30
N ILE A 212 28.87 -10.91 -9.32
CA ILE A 212 27.67 -10.57 -8.54
C ILE A 212 27.43 -9.07 -8.60
N GLU A 213 26.18 -8.69 -8.46
CA GLU A 213 25.74 -7.31 -8.49
C GLU A 213 24.95 -6.96 -7.26
N PHE A 214 25.13 -5.73 -6.81
CA PHE A 214 24.43 -5.14 -5.69
C PHE A 214 23.67 -3.90 -6.13
N TYR A 215 22.52 -3.67 -5.48
CA TYR A 215 21.69 -2.51 -5.72
C TYR A 215 21.02 -2.04 -4.44
N ASP A 216 20.81 -0.72 -4.32
CA ASP A 216 20.07 -0.02 -3.26
C ASP A 216 20.37 -0.53 -1.83
N PRO A 217 21.64 -0.46 -1.35
CA PRO A 217 21.92 -0.74 0.04
C PRO A 217 21.22 0.28 0.94
N ARG A 218 20.66 -0.20 2.05
CA ARG A 218 19.88 0.66 2.94
C ARG A 218 20.19 0.40 4.40
N VAL A 219 20.15 1.46 5.17
CA VAL A 219 19.98 1.43 6.62
C VAL A 219 18.82 2.35 6.98
N ASP A 220 17.77 1.77 7.51
CA ASP A 220 16.55 2.47 7.89
C ASP A 220 16.37 2.43 9.42
N LEU A 221 16.11 3.56 10.05
CA LEU A 221 15.66 3.63 11.45
C LEU A 221 14.23 3.06 11.54
N CYS A 222 14.01 2.04 12.38
CA CYS A 222 12.72 1.39 12.55
C CYS A 222 11.89 2.07 13.66
N ASN A 223 11.27 3.18 13.32
CA ASN A 223 10.42 3.98 14.23
C ASN A 223 8.97 4.12 13.74
N GLY A 224 8.55 3.28 12.80
CA GLY A 224 7.23 3.32 12.16
C GLY A 224 7.15 4.17 10.90
N THR A 225 8.22 4.91 10.54
CA THR A 225 8.26 5.72 9.31
C THR A 225 9.12 5.08 8.21
N GLN A 226 9.79 3.96 8.50
CA GLN A 226 10.57 3.23 7.51
C GLN A 226 9.68 2.61 6.41
N PRO A 227 10.18 2.45 5.18
CA PRO A 227 9.45 1.73 4.15
C PRO A 227 9.09 0.31 4.61
N SER A 228 7.88 -0.15 4.35
CA SER A 228 7.52 -1.56 4.61
C SER A 228 8.31 -2.50 3.69
N ILE A 229 8.40 -3.78 4.04
CA ILE A 229 9.01 -4.79 3.15
C ILE A 229 8.26 -4.85 1.81
N THR A 230 6.93 -4.81 1.83
CA THR A 230 6.12 -4.75 0.59
C THR A 230 6.55 -3.58 -0.29
N ARG A 231 6.79 -2.42 0.29
CA ARG A 231 7.25 -1.24 -0.43
C ARG A 231 8.63 -1.45 -1.04
N LEU A 232 9.58 -2.04 -0.31
CA LEU A 232 10.91 -2.37 -0.82
C LEU A 232 10.85 -3.37 -1.98
N LEU A 233 9.84 -4.24 -2.04
CA LEU A 233 9.72 -5.29 -3.04
C LEU A 233 9.01 -4.85 -4.33
N THR A 234 8.26 -3.76 -4.31
CA THR A 234 7.37 -3.39 -5.44
C THR A 234 7.93 -2.32 -6.36
N GLN A 235 8.88 -1.51 -5.90
CA GLN A 235 9.47 -0.45 -6.73
C GLN A 235 10.74 0.15 -6.12
N PRO A 236 11.60 0.79 -6.94
CA PRO A 236 12.78 1.46 -6.45
C PRO A 236 12.39 2.62 -5.51
N LEU A 237 13.11 2.72 -4.39
CA LEU A 237 13.00 3.86 -3.49
C LEU A 237 14.08 4.87 -3.87
N THR A 238 13.74 5.82 -4.69
CA THR A 238 14.63 6.96 -4.95
C THR A 238 14.63 7.89 -3.74
N ASN A 239 15.72 8.60 -3.47
CA ASN A 239 15.80 9.58 -2.37
C ASN A 239 14.76 10.70 -2.50
N SER A 240 14.21 10.92 -3.69
CA SER A 240 13.10 11.83 -3.94
C SER A 240 11.74 11.33 -3.41
N ASN A 241 11.63 10.04 -3.06
CA ASN A 241 10.39 9.43 -2.55
C ASN A 241 10.31 9.41 -1.01
N HIS A 242 11.26 10.03 -0.33
CA HIS A 242 11.35 10.07 1.12
C HIS A 242 11.22 11.49 1.63
N GLY A 243 10.01 11.95 1.82
CA GLY A 243 9.74 13.18 2.54
C GLY A 243 8.76 14.10 1.85
N VAL A 244 7.93 14.73 2.65
CA VAL A 244 7.22 15.95 2.26
C VAL A 244 8.28 17.04 2.17
N VAL A 245 8.67 17.41 0.96
CA VAL A 245 9.47 18.60 0.73
C VAL A 245 8.50 19.78 0.71
N PHE A 246 8.63 20.66 1.70
CA PHE A 246 7.97 21.95 1.64
C PHE A 246 8.55 22.69 0.43
N ALA A 247 7.67 23.11 -0.49
CA ALA A 247 8.08 23.97 -1.57
C ALA A 247 8.52 25.31 -0.99
N ASP A 248 9.82 25.54 -0.87
CA ASP A 248 10.41 26.83 -0.54
C ASP A 248 10.49 27.78 -1.74
N GLY A 249 9.87 27.38 -2.85
CA GLY A 249 9.89 28.14 -4.12
C GLY A 249 11.20 27.97 -4.90
N SER A 250 12.13 27.11 -4.48
CA SER A 250 13.35 26.86 -5.23
C SER A 250 13.07 25.97 -6.47
N ALA A 251 13.70 26.30 -7.60
CA ALA A 251 13.58 25.54 -8.84
C ALA A 251 14.10 24.09 -8.76
N ASN A 252 14.69 23.71 -7.63
CA ASN A 252 15.27 22.40 -7.35
C ASN A 252 14.52 21.63 -6.25
N ALA A 253 13.31 22.07 -5.85
CA ALA A 253 12.49 21.28 -4.93
C ALA A 253 12.24 19.91 -5.57
N PRO A 254 12.65 18.78 -4.95
CA PRO A 254 12.36 17.47 -5.49
C PRO A 254 10.85 17.32 -5.62
N LYS A 255 10.37 17.07 -6.83
CA LYS A 255 8.98 16.70 -7.04
C LYS A 255 8.70 15.46 -6.19
N LEU A 256 7.62 15.51 -5.40
CA LEU A 256 7.03 14.34 -4.77
C LEU A 256 6.53 13.43 -5.88
N THR A 257 7.38 12.53 -6.35
CA THR A 257 7.01 11.46 -7.27
C THR A 257 6.84 10.20 -6.44
N ASP A 258 5.70 10.06 -5.77
CA ASP A 258 4.64 9.18 -6.19
C ASP A 258 4.69 7.76 -5.75
N THR A 259 4.19 7.54 -4.51
CA THR A 259 3.34 6.37 -4.32
C THR A 259 2.41 6.67 -3.17
N GLY A 260 1.12 6.52 -3.46
CA GLY A 260 0.08 6.92 -2.53
C GLY A 260 -0.26 8.42 -2.60
N GLN A 261 0.28 9.18 -3.56
CA GLN A 261 -0.18 10.55 -3.80
C GLN A 261 -1.54 10.51 -4.49
N LEU A 262 -2.49 11.26 -3.95
CA LEU A 262 -3.77 11.49 -4.61
C LEU A 262 -3.54 12.28 -5.92
N ILE A 263 -3.85 11.65 -7.05
CA ILE A 263 -3.73 12.25 -8.38
C ILE A 263 -5.00 13.01 -8.76
N SER A 264 -6.16 12.37 -8.53
CA SER A 264 -7.45 12.92 -8.92
C SER A 264 -8.58 12.37 -8.07
N ILE A 265 -9.65 13.14 -7.99
CA ILE A 265 -10.94 12.71 -7.46
C ILE A 265 -11.95 12.87 -8.58
N THR A 266 -12.66 11.81 -8.94
CA THR A 266 -13.69 11.83 -9.97
C THR A 266 -14.98 11.26 -9.40
N SER A 267 -16.11 11.95 -9.62
CA SER A 267 -17.41 11.49 -9.17
C SER A 267 -18.34 11.25 -10.36
N TYR A 268 -19.16 10.21 -10.23
CA TYR A 268 -20.16 9.81 -11.21
C TYR A 268 -21.55 9.80 -10.59
N THR A 269 -22.44 10.61 -11.13
CA THR A 269 -23.90 10.59 -10.85
C THR A 269 -24.69 10.00 -12.01
N GLY A 270 -24.03 9.56 -13.06
CA GLY A 270 -24.53 8.85 -14.23
C GLY A 270 -23.47 7.87 -14.73
N SER A 271 -23.89 6.82 -15.42
CA SER A 271 -22.97 5.80 -15.94
C SER A 271 -22.01 6.34 -17.00
N GLY A 272 -20.80 5.84 -17.04
CA GLY A 272 -19.78 6.29 -17.98
C GLY A 272 -18.46 5.54 -17.84
N ASN A 273 -17.54 5.84 -18.74
CA ASN A 273 -16.19 5.30 -18.71
C ASN A 273 -15.29 6.12 -17.80
N TYR A 274 -14.59 5.46 -16.90
CA TYR A 274 -13.48 5.99 -16.14
C TYR A 274 -12.17 5.56 -16.80
N THR A 275 -11.38 6.52 -17.27
CA THR A 275 -10.03 6.24 -17.74
C THR A 275 -9.04 6.42 -16.59
N VAL A 276 -8.35 5.35 -16.24
CA VAL A 276 -7.32 5.37 -15.19
C VAL A 276 -6.19 6.32 -15.64
N PRO A 277 -5.80 7.32 -14.83
CA PRO A 277 -4.65 8.16 -15.16
C PRO A 277 -3.39 7.34 -15.46
N SER A 278 -2.57 7.79 -16.40
CA SER A 278 -1.38 7.05 -16.87
C SER A 278 -0.33 6.80 -15.76
N ASN A 279 -0.37 7.59 -14.71
CA ASN A 279 0.47 7.46 -13.53
C ASN A 279 -0.26 6.87 -12.31
N ALA A 280 -1.55 6.52 -12.40
CA ALA A 280 -2.29 5.88 -11.32
C ALA A 280 -2.11 4.36 -11.35
N ARG A 281 -1.87 3.77 -10.19
CA ARG A 281 -1.75 2.32 -10.00
C ARG A 281 -2.77 1.77 -9.01
N MET A 282 -3.42 2.65 -8.27
CA MET A 282 -4.36 2.29 -7.22
C MET A 282 -5.52 3.28 -7.20
N VAL A 283 -6.71 2.78 -6.93
CA VAL A 283 -7.90 3.60 -6.72
C VAL A 283 -8.58 3.23 -5.41
N TYR A 284 -9.02 4.24 -4.66
CA TYR A 284 -9.99 4.07 -3.60
C TYR A 284 -11.36 4.45 -4.15
N VAL A 285 -12.33 3.57 -4.01
CA VAL A 285 -13.66 3.72 -4.58
C VAL A 285 -14.69 3.69 -3.46
N GLN A 286 -15.58 4.67 -3.47
CA GLN A 286 -16.76 4.73 -2.63
C GLN A 286 -17.99 4.77 -3.52
N LEU A 287 -18.98 3.91 -3.26
CA LEU A 287 -20.20 3.90 -4.06
C LEU A 287 -21.45 3.53 -3.26
N ILE A 288 -22.56 4.07 -3.70
CA ILE A 288 -23.88 3.81 -3.15
C ILE A 288 -24.87 3.47 -4.26
N GLY A 289 -25.72 2.49 -4.05
CA GLY A 289 -26.80 2.12 -4.99
C GLY A 289 -27.92 3.16 -5.01
N GLY A 290 -28.78 3.11 -6.00
CA GLY A 290 -29.97 3.96 -6.10
C GLY A 290 -30.99 3.68 -4.98
N GLY A 291 -31.72 4.68 -4.52
CA GLY A 291 -32.80 4.51 -3.57
C GLY A 291 -34.05 3.83 -4.17
N GLY A 292 -34.82 3.12 -3.35
CA GLY A 292 -36.10 2.52 -3.75
C GLY A 292 -37.24 3.52 -3.76
N GLY A 293 -38.23 3.31 -4.62
CA GLY A 293 -39.42 4.10 -4.75
C GLY A 293 -40.41 3.85 -3.63
N SER A 294 -41.23 4.86 -3.33
CA SER A 294 -42.37 4.75 -2.38
C SER A 294 -43.59 4.15 -3.02
N ALA A 295 -44.53 3.70 -2.18
CA ALA A 295 -45.90 3.29 -2.55
C ALA A 295 -46.92 4.11 -1.82
N GLY A 296 -48.21 3.95 -2.16
CA GLY A 296 -49.32 4.60 -1.44
C GLY A 296 -49.36 4.19 0.04
N TYR A 297 -50.22 4.80 0.83
CA TYR A 297 -50.40 4.54 2.27
C TYR A 297 -49.17 4.78 3.16
N ASN A 298 -48.38 5.77 2.89
CA ASN A 298 -47.17 6.13 3.67
C ASN A 298 -46.04 5.09 3.66
N GLU A 299 -45.99 4.22 2.71
CA GLU A 299 -44.93 3.24 2.59
C GLU A 299 -43.74 3.82 1.83
N SER A 300 -42.61 3.79 2.46
CA SER A 300 -41.37 4.42 1.99
C SER A 300 -40.39 3.41 1.44
N GLY A 301 -39.64 3.78 0.41
CA GLY A 301 -38.57 2.94 -0.16
C GLY A 301 -37.33 2.81 0.73
N GLY A 302 -36.60 1.75 0.56
CA GLY A 302 -35.31 1.52 1.20
C GLY A 302 -34.19 2.32 0.52
N ALA A 303 -33.11 2.59 1.24
CA ALA A 303 -31.89 3.20 0.68
C ALA A 303 -31.04 2.17 -0.09
N GLY A 304 -30.22 2.63 -1.02
CA GLY A 304 -29.18 1.83 -1.65
C GLY A 304 -28.12 1.37 -0.66
N GLY A 305 -27.51 0.21 -0.92
CA GLY A 305 -26.35 -0.28 -0.18
C GLY A 305 -25.14 0.63 -0.41
N TYR A 306 -24.15 0.50 0.45
CA TYR A 306 -22.86 1.20 0.34
C TYR A 306 -21.70 0.21 0.32
N ALA A 307 -20.71 0.49 -0.50
CA ALA A 307 -19.44 -0.24 -0.48
C ALA A 307 -18.26 0.71 -0.72
N GLU A 308 -17.15 0.41 -0.08
CA GLU A 308 -15.88 1.10 -0.33
C GLU A 308 -14.71 0.15 -0.31
N GLY A 309 -13.68 0.50 -1.06
CA GLY A 309 -12.49 -0.33 -1.13
C GLY A 309 -11.38 0.26 -1.98
N MET A 310 -10.18 -0.29 -1.77
CA MET A 310 -8.96 0.08 -2.48
C MET A 310 -8.56 -1.05 -3.42
N TYR A 311 -8.25 -0.71 -4.67
CA TYR A 311 -7.96 -1.67 -5.73
C TYR A 311 -6.76 -1.26 -6.56
N TYR A 312 -5.93 -2.23 -6.92
CA TYR A 312 -4.92 -2.02 -7.96
C TYR A 312 -5.58 -1.98 -9.33
N VAL A 313 -5.14 -1.04 -10.15
CA VAL A 313 -5.66 -0.82 -11.50
C VAL A 313 -4.51 -0.70 -12.50
N THR A 314 -4.78 -1.02 -13.74
CA THR A 314 -3.81 -0.85 -14.83
C THR A 314 -3.83 0.60 -15.31
N PRO A 315 -2.70 1.32 -15.30
CA PRO A 315 -2.61 2.67 -15.86
C PRO A 315 -3.17 2.73 -17.29
N SER A 316 -3.83 3.83 -17.61
CA SER A 316 -4.44 4.09 -18.92
C SER A 316 -5.54 3.12 -19.36
N SER A 317 -5.92 2.16 -18.52
CA SER A 317 -7.08 1.30 -18.80
C SER A 317 -8.40 2.04 -18.62
N THR A 318 -9.45 1.52 -19.23
CA THR A 318 -10.81 2.04 -19.09
C THR A 318 -11.65 1.07 -18.27
N ILE A 319 -12.34 1.58 -17.24
CA ILE A 319 -13.24 0.83 -16.38
C ILE A 319 -14.62 1.47 -16.49
N TYR A 320 -15.63 0.68 -16.79
CA TYR A 320 -16.99 1.19 -16.89
C TYR A 320 -17.59 1.37 -15.49
N VAL A 321 -18.12 2.56 -15.22
CA VAL A 321 -18.87 2.88 -14.00
C VAL A 321 -20.34 2.81 -14.33
N THR A 322 -21.06 1.92 -13.67
CA THR A 322 -22.52 1.91 -13.70
C THR A 322 -23.04 2.72 -12.51
N VAL A 323 -23.95 3.64 -12.74
CA VAL A 323 -24.63 4.36 -11.66
C VAL A 323 -26.11 3.98 -11.71
N GLY A 324 -26.59 3.40 -10.62
CA GLY A 324 -27.97 2.96 -10.52
C GLY A 324 -28.95 4.11 -10.44
N GLY A 325 -30.02 4.10 -11.22
CA GLY A 325 -31.11 5.05 -11.10
C GLY A 325 -31.91 4.85 -9.82
N GLY A 326 -32.65 5.86 -9.39
CA GLY A 326 -33.63 5.72 -8.32
C GLY A 326 -34.87 4.95 -8.78
N GLY A 327 -35.51 4.22 -7.88
CA GLY A 327 -36.77 3.53 -8.13
C GLY A 327 -37.95 4.49 -8.26
N GLY A 328 -38.83 4.25 -9.23
CA GLY A 328 -40.03 5.04 -9.41
C GLY A 328 -41.05 4.83 -8.28
N GLY A 329 -41.70 5.88 -7.84
CA GLY A 329 -42.86 5.79 -6.93
C GLY A 329 -44.11 5.35 -7.66
N VAL A 330 -45.05 4.72 -6.93
CA VAL A 330 -46.34 4.28 -7.45
C VAL A 330 -47.49 4.74 -6.56
N GLY A 331 -48.67 4.85 -7.15
CA GLY A 331 -49.89 5.18 -6.47
C GLY A 331 -50.47 4.04 -5.62
N TYR A 332 -51.68 4.24 -5.22
CA TYR A 332 -52.50 3.36 -4.43
C TYR A 332 -52.46 1.89 -4.90
N TYR A 333 -52.20 0.94 -4.01
CA TYR A 333 -52.11 -0.51 -4.25
C TYR A 333 -50.96 -0.96 -5.18
N GLY A 334 -49.88 -0.17 -5.30
CA GLY A 334 -48.73 -0.55 -6.11
C GLY A 334 -47.52 -1.00 -5.28
N THR A 335 -46.54 -1.49 -5.98
CA THR A 335 -45.16 -1.71 -5.44
C THR A 335 -44.23 -0.70 -6.05
N GLY A 336 -43.55 0.08 -5.24
CA GLY A 336 -42.50 1.02 -5.68
C GLY A 336 -41.40 0.29 -6.44
N GLY A 337 -40.78 0.99 -7.38
CA GLY A 337 -39.66 0.47 -8.15
C GLY A 337 -38.41 0.24 -7.27
N GLN A 338 -37.67 -0.79 -7.59
CA GLN A 338 -36.34 -0.99 -6.98
C GLN A 338 -35.33 0.02 -7.55
N GLY A 339 -34.44 0.55 -6.72
CA GLY A 339 -33.30 1.31 -7.17
C GLY A 339 -32.30 0.47 -7.96
N GLY A 340 -31.55 1.11 -8.84
CA GLY A 340 -30.54 0.44 -9.66
C GLY A 340 -29.24 0.16 -8.88
N THR A 341 -28.47 -0.79 -9.37
CA THR A 341 -27.12 -1.12 -8.85
C THR A 341 -26.10 -0.13 -9.36
N THR A 342 -25.23 0.37 -8.46
CA THR A 342 -24.02 1.10 -8.81
C THR A 342 -22.81 0.17 -8.75
N SER A 343 -21.91 0.24 -9.72
CA SER A 343 -20.68 -0.59 -9.73
C SER A 343 -19.50 0.12 -10.38
N PHE A 344 -18.31 -0.25 -9.97
CA PHE A 344 -17.05 0.12 -10.60
C PHE A 344 -16.46 -1.14 -11.24
N GLY A 345 -16.70 -1.33 -12.52
CA GLY A 345 -16.34 -2.55 -13.24
C GLY A 345 -16.83 -3.81 -12.51
N SER A 346 -15.94 -4.78 -12.38
CA SER A 346 -16.16 -6.01 -11.60
C SER A 346 -15.55 -5.94 -10.18
N TYR A 347 -14.97 -4.82 -9.79
CA TYR A 347 -14.26 -4.69 -8.51
C TYR A 347 -15.20 -4.59 -7.31
N ILE A 348 -16.23 -3.73 -7.42
CA ILE A 348 -17.08 -3.36 -6.30
C ILE A 348 -18.47 -2.95 -6.78
N SER A 349 -19.50 -3.26 -6.00
CA SER A 349 -20.88 -2.89 -6.33
C SER A 349 -21.73 -2.63 -5.10
N ALA A 350 -22.82 -1.91 -5.27
CA ALA A 350 -23.87 -1.74 -4.28
C ALA A 350 -25.23 -1.80 -4.97
N THR A 351 -26.11 -2.69 -4.51
CA THR A 351 -27.47 -2.82 -5.05
C THR A 351 -28.33 -1.66 -4.60
N GLY A 352 -29.30 -1.31 -5.41
CA GLY A 352 -30.32 -0.33 -5.01
C GLY A 352 -31.23 -0.83 -3.90
N GLY A 353 -31.86 0.08 -3.18
CA GLY A 353 -32.88 -0.19 -2.20
C GLY A 353 -34.15 -0.73 -2.86
N HIS A 354 -34.89 -1.58 -2.15
CA HIS A 354 -36.18 -2.07 -2.62
C HIS A 354 -37.26 -1.01 -2.52
N GLY A 355 -38.19 -1.04 -3.45
CA GLY A 355 -39.38 -0.23 -3.36
C GLY A 355 -40.30 -0.71 -2.23
N ALA A 356 -41.14 0.17 -1.75
CA ALA A 356 -42.19 -0.15 -0.79
C ALA A 356 -43.31 -0.98 -1.42
N ASN A 357 -44.05 -1.76 -0.61
CA ASN A 357 -45.14 -2.63 -1.10
C ASN A 357 -46.42 -2.36 -0.36
N ALA A 358 -47.35 -1.66 -1.02
CA ALA A 358 -48.68 -1.34 -0.52
C ALA A 358 -49.72 -2.45 -0.77
N GLN A 359 -49.44 -3.46 -1.57
CA GLN A 359 -50.41 -4.48 -1.98
C GLN A 359 -50.60 -5.61 -0.97
N VAL A 360 -49.54 -6.09 -0.38
CA VAL A 360 -49.55 -7.38 0.33
C VAL A 360 -49.15 -7.26 1.79
N SER A 361 -48.22 -6.41 2.14
CA SER A 361 -47.60 -6.40 3.46
C SER A 361 -47.60 -5.05 4.15
N HIS A 362 -47.99 -3.98 3.45
CA HIS A 362 -47.85 -2.60 3.95
C HIS A 362 -46.46 -2.32 4.53
N ALA A 363 -45.41 -2.90 3.88
CA ALA A 363 -44.06 -2.85 4.35
C ALA A 363 -43.24 -1.80 3.61
N GLY A 364 -42.40 -1.11 4.34
CA GLY A 364 -41.35 -0.29 3.74
C GLY A 364 -40.34 -1.14 2.96
N GLY A 365 -39.68 -0.53 1.98
CA GLY A 365 -38.63 -1.19 1.21
C GLY A 365 -37.41 -1.49 2.07
N VAL A 366 -36.82 -2.67 1.92
CA VAL A 366 -35.56 -3.00 2.57
C VAL A 366 -34.39 -2.30 1.87
N GLY A 367 -33.29 -2.06 2.62
CA GLY A 367 -32.09 -1.46 2.06
C GLY A 367 -31.35 -2.38 1.08
N GLY A 368 -30.64 -1.79 0.13
CA GLY A 368 -29.69 -2.47 -0.74
C GLY A 368 -28.45 -2.93 0.01
N VAL A 369 -27.57 -3.66 -0.67
CA VAL A 369 -26.38 -4.30 -0.08
C VAL A 369 -25.11 -3.91 -0.84
N GLY A 370 -24.05 -3.55 -0.12
CA GLY A 370 -22.70 -3.41 -0.67
C GLY A 370 -22.01 -4.76 -0.86
N SER A 371 -21.16 -4.91 -1.87
CA SER A 371 -20.43 -6.12 -2.17
C SER A 371 -19.10 -5.82 -2.84
N GLY A 372 -18.08 -6.65 -2.58
CA GLY A 372 -16.75 -6.56 -3.17
C GLY A 372 -15.81 -5.55 -2.51
N GLY A 373 -16.29 -4.71 -1.60
CA GLY A 373 -15.49 -3.74 -0.86
C GLY A 373 -14.80 -4.30 0.38
N GLN A 374 -13.84 -3.56 0.91
CA GLN A 374 -13.30 -3.79 2.25
C GLN A 374 -14.34 -3.41 3.33
N VAL A 375 -15.19 -2.44 3.05
CA VAL A 375 -16.37 -2.14 3.86
C VAL A 375 -17.59 -2.30 2.98
N ASN A 376 -18.56 -3.07 3.45
CA ASN A 376 -19.85 -3.29 2.78
C ASN A 376 -20.95 -3.11 3.82
N THR A 377 -21.92 -2.25 3.54
CA THR A 377 -23.04 -1.99 4.46
C THR A 377 -24.37 -2.08 3.75
N TYR A 378 -25.41 -2.30 4.55
CA TYR A 378 -26.78 -2.22 4.09
C TYR A 378 -27.25 -0.76 4.09
N GLY A 379 -28.09 -0.40 3.12
CA GLY A 379 -28.90 0.80 3.21
C GLY A 379 -29.97 0.70 4.30
N GLY A 380 -30.43 1.82 4.79
CA GLY A 380 -31.55 1.85 5.74
C GLY A 380 -32.84 1.35 5.10
N ALA A 381 -33.70 0.67 5.86
CA ALA A 381 -35.05 0.32 5.42
C ALA A 381 -35.96 1.54 5.48
N GLY A 382 -36.93 1.61 4.56
CA GLY A 382 -38.04 2.55 4.64
C GLY A 382 -39.06 2.11 5.69
N THR A 383 -39.89 3.06 6.14
CA THR A 383 -41.01 2.75 7.06
C THR A 383 -42.19 2.19 6.32
N GLY A 384 -42.86 1.19 6.90
CA GLY A 384 -44.15 0.66 6.48
C GLY A 384 -45.31 1.35 7.20
N HIS A 385 -46.52 1.08 6.76
CA HIS A 385 -47.75 1.55 7.38
C HIS A 385 -48.08 0.71 8.61
N ALA A 386 -48.21 1.34 9.78
CA ALA A 386 -48.80 0.69 10.93
C ALA A 386 -50.32 1.03 10.96
N ASN A 387 -51.14 0.00 10.87
CA ASN A 387 -52.59 0.08 10.86
C ASN A 387 -53.14 0.57 12.22
N HIS A 388 -53.26 1.87 12.43
CA HIS A 388 -53.96 2.44 13.57
C HIS A 388 -54.75 3.66 13.13
N GLY A 389 -56.04 3.44 12.83
CA GLY A 389 -57.06 4.47 12.79
C GLY A 389 -56.66 5.80 12.13
N SER A 390 -57.52 6.73 12.00
CA SER A 390 -57.40 8.01 11.28
C SER A 390 -56.16 8.93 11.58
N HIS A 391 -55.06 8.41 12.11
CA HIS A 391 -53.86 9.19 12.40
C HIS A 391 -52.72 8.79 11.47
N ALA A 392 -52.43 9.64 10.50
CA ALA A 392 -51.27 9.52 9.64
C ALA A 392 -49.96 9.52 10.48
N GLN A 393 -49.21 8.44 10.42
CA GLN A 393 -47.87 8.41 10.97
C GLN A 393 -46.86 8.99 9.96
N THR A 394 -45.77 9.52 10.46
CA THR A 394 -44.71 10.07 9.63
C THR A 394 -44.00 8.95 8.84
N ALA A 395 -43.99 9.06 7.52
CA ALA A 395 -43.23 8.17 6.64
C ALA A 395 -41.80 8.68 6.51
N HIS A 396 -40.84 7.77 6.66
CA HIS A 396 -39.43 8.07 6.47
C HIS A 396 -38.86 7.10 5.43
N GLY A 397 -38.24 7.64 4.39
CA GLY A 397 -37.43 6.85 3.47
C GLY A 397 -36.22 6.23 4.19
N GLY A 398 -35.66 5.16 3.65
CA GLY A 398 -34.41 4.60 4.16
C GLY A 398 -33.26 5.62 4.10
N ALA A 399 -32.46 5.72 5.15
CA ALA A 399 -31.27 6.56 5.18
C ALA A 399 -30.15 5.95 4.36
N GLY A 400 -29.56 6.72 3.45
CA GLY A 400 -28.36 6.34 2.71
C GLY A 400 -27.08 6.72 3.46
N PHE A 401 -25.95 6.14 3.07
CA PHE A 401 -24.67 6.40 3.73
C PHE A 401 -24.23 7.86 3.63
N PHE A 402 -24.44 8.51 2.49
CA PHE A 402 -24.05 9.92 2.26
C PHE A 402 -25.13 10.95 2.62
N GLY A 403 -26.27 10.52 3.06
CA GLY A 403 -27.35 11.46 3.34
C GLY A 403 -28.48 10.90 4.17
N GLY A 404 -29.14 11.80 4.89
CA GLY A 404 -30.33 11.47 5.67
C GLY A 404 -31.55 11.14 4.80
N CYS A 405 -32.51 10.44 5.39
CA CYS A 405 -33.83 10.26 4.80
C CYS A 405 -34.60 11.59 4.79
N ALA A 406 -35.39 11.78 3.76
CA ALA A 406 -36.45 12.80 3.85
C ALA A 406 -37.54 12.30 4.81
N GLY A 407 -37.87 13.10 5.79
CA GLY A 407 -39.00 12.86 6.69
C GLY A 407 -40.23 13.67 6.25
N GLN A 408 -41.42 13.12 6.35
CA GLN A 408 -42.65 13.85 6.06
C GLN A 408 -43.26 14.40 7.36
N GLN A 409 -43.57 15.70 7.39
CA GLN A 409 -44.31 16.30 8.48
C GLN A 409 -45.82 16.25 8.21
N ARG A 410 -46.61 16.11 9.27
CA ARG A 410 -48.05 16.14 9.26
C ARG A 410 -48.57 17.53 8.83
N GLY A 411 -49.12 17.62 7.66
CA GLY A 411 -49.76 18.85 7.16
C GLY A 411 -50.44 18.58 5.82
N GLY A 412 -51.66 18.96 5.67
CA GLY A 412 -52.62 18.61 4.63
C GLY A 412 -52.28 18.93 3.16
N GLY A 413 -51.07 18.70 2.73
CA GLY A 413 -50.66 18.82 1.34
C GLY A 413 -49.80 17.63 0.93
N ALA A 414 -49.92 17.16 -0.31
CA ALA A 414 -49.07 16.15 -0.89
C ALA A 414 -47.63 16.71 -1.08
N HIS A 415 -46.76 16.49 -0.12
CA HIS A 415 -45.39 16.86 -0.23
C HIS A 415 -44.53 15.62 -0.56
N ASN A 416 -44.14 15.52 -1.79
CA ASN A 416 -43.19 14.52 -2.26
C ASN A 416 -41.77 15.02 -2.00
N PHE A 417 -41.11 14.46 -1.02
CA PHE A 417 -39.68 14.74 -0.82
C PHE A 417 -38.83 13.62 -1.42
N SER A 418 -38.04 13.96 -2.42
CA SER A 418 -36.91 13.14 -2.84
C SER A 418 -35.83 13.31 -1.79
N GLY A 419 -35.26 12.20 -1.30
CA GLY A 419 -34.12 12.22 -0.40
C GLY A 419 -32.82 12.64 -1.11
N THR A 420 -31.73 12.60 -0.39
CA THR A 420 -30.36 12.75 -0.92
C THR A 420 -29.95 11.51 -1.72
N LEU A 421 -28.84 11.60 -2.48
CA LEU A 421 -28.30 10.51 -3.29
C LEU A 421 -28.31 9.17 -2.52
N GLY A 422 -28.90 8.14 -3.11
CA GLY A 422 -29.00 6.80 -2.55
C GLY A 422 -30.01 6.60 -1.41
N SER A 423 -30.69 7.63 -0.90
CA SER A 423 -31.76 7.45 0.10
C SER A 423 -33.05 6.96 -0.52
N GLY A 424 -33.87 6.27 0.27
CA GLY A 424 -35.20 5.84 -0.15
C GLY A 424 -36.19 7.02 -0.25
N ALA A 425 -37.19 6.89 -1.09
CA ALA A 425 -38.27 7.87 -1.22
C ALA A 425 -39.24 7.80 -0.05
N THR A 426 -39.85 8.93 0.31
CA THR A 426 -40.94 8.99 1.31
C THR A 426 -42.29 8.69 0.67
N GLY A 427 -43.15 7.94 1.36
CA GLY A 427 -44.53 7.70 0.96
C GLY A 427 -45.44 8.93 1.15
N GLY A 428 -46.47 9.06 0.33
CA GLY A 428 -47.48 10.13 0.44
C GLY A 428 -48.53 9.86 1.53
N ILE A 429 -49.02 10.90 2.20
CA ILE A 429 -49.98 10.81 3.32
C ILE A 429 -51.45 10.56 2.87
N THR A 430 -51.77 10.77 1.61
CA THR A 430 -53.14 10.68 1.13
C THR A 430 -53.38 9.55 0.15
N GLN A 431 -54.59 9.00 0.16
CA GLN A 431 -55.06 7.96 -0.76
C GLN A 431 -55.08 8.40 -2.25
N ILE A 432 -54.58 9.57 -2.58
CA ILE A 432 -54.73 10.16 -3.91
C ILE A 432 -53.36 10.30 -4.55
N SER A 433 -53.16 9.58 -5.58
CA SER A 433 -52.28 9.66 -6.79
C SER A 433 -50.91 10.35 -6.79
N ASN A 434 -50.43 11.00 -5.76
CA ASN A 434 -49.11 11.61 -5.74
C ASN A 434 -48.18 10.89 -4.76
N VAL A 435 -47.35 10.04 -5.30
CA VAL A 435 -46.37 9.25 -4.58
C VAL A 435 -44.97 9.77 -4.90
N GLY A 436 -44.12 9.82 -3.89
CA GLY A 436 -42.73 10.20 -4.08
C GLY A 436 -42.01 9.24 -5.04
N SER A 437 -41.11 9.75 -5.84
CA SER A 437 -40.18 8.93 -6.57
C SER A 437 -38.99 8.56 -5.68
N GLY A 438 -38.27 7.48 -6.02
CA GLY A 438 -36.99 7.19 -5.40
C GLY A 438 -36.02 8.37 -5.55
N ALA A 439 -35.03 8.45 -4.67
CA ALA A 439 -33.96 9.41 -4.83
C ALA A 439 -33.30 9.26 -6.21
N PRO A 440 -32.79 10.32 -6.79
CA PRO A 440 -31.93 10.19 -7.95
C PRO A 440 -30.79 9.21 -7.62
N GLY A 441 -30.35 8.49 -8.59
CA GLY A 441 -29.50 7.34 -8.53
C GLY A 441 -28.38 7.33 -7.51
N GLY A 442 -27.55 6.32 -7.60
CA GLY A 442 -26.37 6.14 -6.79
C GLY A 442 -25.30 7.19 -7.08
N LEU A 443 -24.22 7.05 -6.39
CA LEU A 443 -23.00 7.85 -6.55
C LEU A 443 -21.81 6.92 -6.56
N CYS A 444 -20.84 7.19 -7.42
CA CYS A 444 -19.52 6.56 -7.36
C CYS A 444 -18.46 7.65 -7.28
N ILE A 445 -17.59 7.60 -6.27
CA ILE A 445 -16.46 8.51 -6.10
C ILE A 445 -15.17 7.68 -6.20
N ILE A 446 -14.24 8.11 -7.03
CA ILE A 446 -12.99 7.44 -7.32
C ILE A 446 -11.84 8.39 -6.97
N TYR A 447 -10.98 7.97 -6.07
CA TYR A 447 -9.75 8.65 -5.71
C TYR A 447 -8.61 7.88 -6.34
N ALA A 448 -7.88 8.46 -7.28
CA ALA A 448 -6.76 7.81 -7.95
C ALA A 448 -5.45 8.17 -7.26
N TYR A 449 -4.62 7.16 -7.07
CA TYR A 449 -3.31 7.26 -6.42
C TYR A 449 -2.22 6.67 -7.32
N THR A 450 -1.00 7.25 -7.20
CA THR A 450 0.21 6.70 -7.84
C THR A 450 0.65 5.40 -7.24
#